data_dfd021def78d962bf7fc8d3783332f58
#
_entry.id   dfd021def78d962bf7fc8d3783332f58
#
_cell.length_a   1.000
_cell.length_b   1.000
_cell.length_c   1.000
_cell.angle_alpha   90.00
_cell.angle_beta   90.00
_cell.angle_gamma   90.00
#
_symmetry.space_group_name_H-M   'P 1'
#
loop_
_entity.id
_entity.type
_entity.pdbx_description
1 polymer ?
#
loop_
_entity_poly.entity_id
_entity_poly.type
_entity_poly.pdbx_seq_one_letter_code
_entity_poly.pdbx_strand_id
1 'polypeptide(L)'
;MESTVRILIADDHAVVREGLRAMLGSEIDMEVVGEAATGKEVVERAVELRPDVILMDIQMPDVNGIEATRRILESNPNVGVVVLTMFEDDDSVFSAMRSGARGYVLKGAPPSEILKVVRAVSGGEAYFGPEIARRLMNFFSAPQPPSPLETFPELTAREAEVLDLIAQGHSNAKISARLYLSPKTVGNHISHIFTKLQVADRAHAIIRAREAGLGREDT
;
A
#
# COMPACT_ATOMS: atom_id res chain seq x y z
N MET A 1 31.11 -9.38 15.42
CA MET A 1 30.23 -10.45 14.90
C MET A 1 29.09 -9.70 14.23
N GLU A 2 28.98 -9.79 12.92
CA GLU A 2 27.79 -9.27 12.22
C GLU A 2 26.58 -10.05 12.72
N SER A 3 25.56 -9.37 13.18
CA SER A 3 24.31 -9.99 13.66
C SER A 3 23.57 -10.56 12.45
N THR A 4 23.19 -11.83 12.53
CA THR A 4 22.35 -12.46 11.51
C THR A 4 21.03 -11.75 11.38
N VAL A 5 20.63 -11.36 10.17
CA VAL A 5 19.37 -10.66 9.87
C VAL A 5 18.21 -11.66 9.96
N ARG A 6 17.28 -11.39 10.87
CA ARG A 6 16.09 -12.22 11.10
C ARG A 6 14.93 -11.79 10.18
N ILE A 7 14.48 -12.70 9.33
CA ILE A 7 13.54 -12.41 8.25
C ILE A 7 12.24 -13.18 8.45
N LEU A 8 11.11 -12.50 8.36
CA LEU A 8 9.77 -13.08 8.27
C LEU A 8 9.27 -12.95 6.82
N ILE A 9 8.80 -14.05 6.23
CA ILE A 9 8.26 -14.08 4.87
C ILE A 9 6.74 -14.11 4.94
N ALA A 10 6.07 -13.19 4.26
CA ALA A 10 4.61 -13.09 4.18
C ALA A 10 4.15 -13.07 2.72
N ASP A 11 3.56 -14.17 2.26
CA ASP A 11 3.06 -14.37 0.90
C ASP A 11 2.00 -15.48 0.93
N ASP A 12 0.90 -15.36 0.22
CA ASP A 12 -0.15 -16.39 0.18
C ASP A 12 0.24 -17.60 -0.72
N HIS A 13 1.23 -17.43 -1.60
CA HIS A 13 1.70 -18.47 -2.50
C HIS A 13 2.83 -19.32 -1.87
N ALA A 14 2.56 -20.58 -1.56
CA ALA A 14 3.53 -21.48 -0.93
C ALA A 14 4.84 -21.63 -1.73
N VAL A 15 4.76 -21.70 -3.07
CA VAL A 15 5.93 -21.82 -3.95
C VAL A 15 6.85 -20.60 -3.85
N VAL A 16 6.28 -19.40 -3.70
CA VAL A 16 7.07 -18.16 -3.51
C VAL A 16 7.79 -18.21 -2.17
N ARG A 17 7.07 -18.59 -1.08
CA ARG A 17 7.70 -18.71 0.25
C ARG A 17 8.83 -19.73 0.27
N GLU A 18 8.64 -20.91 -0.36
CA GLU A 18 9.68 -21.93 -0.47
C GLU A 18 10.91 -21.41 -1.24
N GLY A 19 10.69 -20.72 -2.36
CA GLY A 19 11.76 -20.11 -3.16
C GLY A 19 12.55 -19.06 -2.38
N LEU A 20 11.84 -18.15 -1.69
CA LEU A 20 12.46 -17.13 -0.84
C LEU A 20 13.23 -17.75 0.32
N ARG A 21 12.66 -18.75 1.00
CA ARG A 21 13.34 -19.48 2.07
C ARG A 21 14.63 -20.13 1.61
N ALA A 22 14.61 -20.83 0.46
CA ALA A 22 15.78 -21.48 -0.09
C ALA A 22 16.89 -20.47 -0.44
N MET A 23 16.50 -19.35 -1.07
CA MET A 23 17.41 -18.27 -1.44
C MET A 23 18.04 -17.59 -0.21
N LEU A 24 17.23 -17.19 0.76
CA LEU A 24 17.71 -16.51 1.98
C LEU A 24 18.52 -17.45 2.86
N GLY A 25 18.10 -18.72 2.96
CA GLY A 25 18.81 -19.73 3.75
C GLY A 25 20.18 -20.14 3.18
N SER A 26 20.52 -19.75 1.93
CA SER A 26 21.87 -19.93 1.38
C SER A 26 22.86 -18.86 1.82
N GLU A 27 22.38 -17.78 2.45
CA GLU A 27 23.20 -16.65 2.91
C GLU A 27 23.57 -16.82 4.39
N ILE A 28 24.85 -16.65 4.72
CA ILE A 28 25.38 -16.87 6.08
C ILE A 28 24.93 -15.78 7.07
N ASP A 29 24.58 -14.61 6.56
CA ASP A 29 24.17 -13.42 7.31
C ASP A 29 22.63 -13.28 7.44
N MET A 30 21.86 -14.29 7.01
CA MET A 30 20.39 -14.24 7.02
C MET A 30 19.76 -15.49 7.63
N GLU A 31 18.65 -15.31 8.35
CA GLU A 31 17.86 -16.38 8.94
C GLU A 31 16.36 -16.13 8.71
N VAL A 32 15.67 -17.09 8.10
CA VAL A 32 14.21 -17.07 8.01
C VAL A 32 13.62 -17.58 9.32
N VAL A 33 13.11 -16.68 10.14
CA VAL A 33 12.57 -16.98 11.48
C VAL A 33 11.11 -17.41 11.44
N GLY A 34 10.40 -17.20 10.33
CA GLY A 34 9.02 -17.64 10.18
C GLY A 34 8.43 -17.31 8.81
N GLU A 35 7.22 -17.80 8.59
CA GLU A 35 6.42 -17.55 7.39
C GLU A 35 4.98 -17.25 7.78
N ALA A 36 4.28 -16.50 6.94
CA ALA A 36 2.86 -16.21 7.06
C ALA A 36 2.18 -16.31 5.68
N ALA A 37 0.96 -16.84 5.64
CA ALA A 37 0.17 -16.96 4.41
C ALA A 37 -0.97 -15.94 4.35
N THR A 38 -1.21 -15.17 5.41
CA THR A 38 -2.26 -14.14 5.46
C THR A 38 -1.76 -12.89 6.17
N GLY A 39 -2.41 -11.76 5.89
CA GLY A 39 -2.05 -10.49 6.53
C GLY A 39 -2.32 -10.49 8.03
N LYS A 40 -3.31 -11.26 8.52
CA LYS A 40 -3.53 -11.41 9.95
C LYS A 40 -2.40 -12.19 10.60
N GLU A 41 -2.01 -13.31 10.00
CA GLU A 41 -0.92 -14.17 10.51
C GLU A 41 0.41 -13.40 10.57
N VAL A 42 0.75 -12.59 9.57
CA VAL A 42 2.02 -11.83 9.60
C VAL A 42 2.04 -10.80 10.71
N VAL A 43 0.92 -10.13 11.01
CA VAL A 43 0.84 -9.18 12.13
C VAL A 43 1.09 -9.89 13.47
N GLU A 44 0.47 -11.07 13.70
CA GLU A 44 0.65 -11.86 14.91
C GLU A 44 2.11 -12.36 15.04
N ARG A 45 2.68 -12.93 13.96
CA ARG A 45 4.05 -13.43 13.95
C ARG A 45 5.11 -12.33 14.06
N ALA A 46 4.85 -11.13 13.55
CA ALA A 46 5.78 -10.00 13.70
C ALA A 46 5.98 -9.62 15.17
N VAL A 47 4.93 -9.68 15.98
CA VAL A 47 5.00 -9.44 17.44
C VAL A 47 5.74 -10.58 18.15
N GLU A 48 5.43 -11.83 17.81
CA GLU A 48 5.99 -13.02 18.43
C GLU A 48 7.49 -13.18 18.11
N LEU A 49 7.83 -13.13 16.82
CA LEU A 49 9.16 -13.48 16.33
C LEU A 49 10.14 -12.31 16.34
N ARG A 50 9.65 -11.08 16.38
CA ARG A 50 10.45 -9.84 16.33
C ARG A 50 11.51 -9.87 15.24
N PRO A 51 11.11 -9.99 13.96
CA PRO A 51 12.05 -9.99 12.84
C PRO A 51 12.70 -8.61 12.67
N ASP A 52 13.88 -8.58 12.05
CA ASP A 52 14.53 -7.34 11.62
C ASP A 52 13.92 -6.85 10.30
N VAL A 53 13.59 -7.79 9.40
CA VAL A 53 13.00 -7.50 8.09
C VAL A 53 11.79 -8.41 7.84
N ILE A 54 10.75 -7.85 7.23
CA ILE A 54 9.60 -8.60 6.72
C ILE A 54 9.55 -8.45 5.21
N LEU A 55 9.59 -9.57 4.49
CA LEU A 55 9.25 -9.63 3.07
C LEU A 55 7.73 -9.78 2.96
N MET A 56 7.04 -8.77 2.43
CA MET A 56 5.60 -8.61 2.51
C MET A 56 4.97 -8.61 1.12
N ASP A 57 4.15 -9.61 0.79
CA ASP A 57 3.26 -9.50 -0.37
C ASP A 57 2.13 -8.50 -0.11
N ILE A 58 1.72 -7.77 -1.14
CA ILE A 58 0.57 -6.87 -1.06
C ILE A 58 -0.74 -7.67 -1.05
N GLN A 59 -0.84 -8.68 -1.91
CA GLN A 59 -2.08 -9.42 -2.07
C GLN A 59 -2.10 -10.65 -1.17
N MET A 60 -2.66 -10.48 -0.01
CA MET A 60 -2.88 -11.58 0.93
C MET A 60 -4.34 -11.62 1.39
N PRO A 61 -4.86 -12.82 1.76
CA PRO A 61 -6.17 -12.97 2.37
C PRO A 61 -6.31 -12.22 3.69
N ASP A 62 -7.56 -11.93 4.08
CA ASP A 62 -8.01 -11.30 5.32
C ASP A 62 -7.60 -9.83 5.44
N VAL A 63 -6.32 -9.56 5.53
CA VAL A 63 -5.70 -8.24 5.62
C VAL A 63 -4.65 -8.14 4.53
N ASN A 64 -4.75 -7.14 3.65
CA ASN A 64 -3.74 -6.92 2.61
C ASN A 64 -2.41 -6.47 3.23
N GLY A 65 -1.29 -6.66 2.48
CA GLY A 65 0.05 -6.36 2.98
C GLY A 65 0.29 -4.89 3.33
N ILE A 66 -0.40 -3.95 2.70
CA ILE A 66 -0.30 -2.51 3.02
C ILE A 66 -0.88 -2.22 4.40
N GLU A 67 -2.07 -2.74 4.67
CA GLU A 67 -2.71 -2.59 5.98
C GLU A 67 -1.97 -3.38 7.06
N ALA A 68 -1.46 -4.57 6.73
CA ALA A 68 -0.61 -5.35 7.63
C ALA A 68 0.67 -4.57 7.99
N THR A 69 1.33 -3.95 7.00
CA THR A 69 2.52 -3.10 7.21
C THR A 69 2.21 -1.96 8.19
N ARG A 70 1.10 -1.25 7.99
CA ARG A 70 0.70 -0.15 8.87
C ARG A 70 0.54 -0.62 10.33
N ARG A 71 -0.19 -1.73 10.54
CA ARG A 71 -0.43 -2.30 11.90
C ARG A 71 0.87 -2.76 12.56
N ILE A 72 1.76 -3.38 11.79
CA ILE A 72 3.06 -3.83 12.31
C ILE A 72 3.90 -2.65 12.74
N LEU A 73 4.00 -1.60 11.91
CA LEU A 73 4.80 -0.42 12.21
C LEU A 73 4.23 0.44 13.36
N GLU A 74 2.92 0.41 13.60
CA GLU A 74 2.31 1.02 14.79
C GLU A 74 2.78 0.35 16.09
N SER A 75 3.00 -0.97 16.08
CA SER A 75 3.47 -1.74 17.24
C SER A 75 4.99 -1.88 17.32
N ASN A 76 5.67 -1.91 16.18
CA ASN A 76 7.12 -2.02 16.06
C ASN A 76 7.67 -1.12 14.93
N PRO A 77 7.96 0.16 15.20
CA PRO A 77 8.41 1.11 14.18
C PRO A 77 9.82 0.85 13.63
N ASN A 78 10.58 -0.04 14.28
CA ASN A 78 11.96 -0.33 13.90
C ASN A 78 12.08 -1.45 12.87
N VAL A 79 11.08 -2.30 12.72
CA VAL A 79 11.12 -3.40 11.75
C VAL A 79 11.16 -2.84 10.32
N GLY A 80 12.05 -3.40 9.49
CA GLY A 80 12.12 -3.06 8.08
C GLY A 80 11.08 -3.85 7.28
N VAL A 81 10.21 -3.17 6.54
CA VAL A 81 9.26 -3.84 5.64
C VAL A 81 9.70 -3.65 4.19
N VAL A 82 9.91 -4.76 3.49
CA VAL A 82 10.19 -4.83 2.06
C VAL A 82 8.96 -5.42 1.38
N VAL A 83 8.31 -4.64 0.55
CA VAL A 83 7.16 -5.10 -0.25
C VAL A 83 7.66 -5.90 -1.44
N LEU A 84 7.13 -7.12 -1.59
CA LEU A 84 7.31 -7.98 -2.76
C LEU A 84 5.98 -8.10 -3.50
N THR A 85 5.94 -7.76 -4.78
CA THR A 85 4.69 -7.77 -5.54
C THR A 85 4.90 -8.11 -7.01
N MET A 86 3.85 -8.64 -7.65
CA MET A 86 3.79 -8.78 -9.10
C MET A 86 3.35 -7.49 -9.81
N PHE A 87 2.86 -6.50 -9.05
CA PHE A 87 2.25 -5.29 -9.57
C PHE A 87 3.24 -4.13 -9.63
N GLU A 88 3.18 -3.43 -10.75
CA GLU A 88 3.97 -2.23 -11.03
C GLU A 88 3.09 -0.96 -11.04
N ASP A 89 1.84 -1.03 -10.56
CA ASP A 89 0.97 0.14 -10.57
C ASP A 89 1.41 1.17 -9.51
N ASP A 90 1.30 2.44 -9.89
CA ASP A 90 1.78 3.55 -9.06
C ASP A 90 1.03 3.65 -7.73
N ASP A 91 -0.28 3.35 -7.71
CA ASP A 91 -1.12 3.38 -6.50
C ASP A 91 -0.61 2.41 -5.42
N SER A 92 -0.25 1.18 -5.82
CA SER A 92 0.30 0.16 -4.93
C SER A 92 1.66 0.58 -4.37
N VAL A 93 2.54 1.15 -5.20
CA VAL A 93 3.86 1.66 -4.79
C VAL A 93 3.70 2.77 -3.75
N PHE A 94 2.88 3.78 -4.03
CA PHE A 94 2.67 4.90 -3.13
C PHE A 94 1.97 4.51 -1.83
N SER A 95 0.98 3.62 -1.92
CA SER A 95 0.28 3.12 -0.74
C SER A 95 1.22 2.34 0.19
N ALA A 96 2.11 1.51 -0.37
CA ALA A 96 3.13 0.79 0.39
C ALA A 96 4.11 1.75 1.08
N MET A 97 4.58 2.79 0.36
CA MET A 97 5.46 3.81 0.95
C MET A 97 4.76 4.61 2.05
N ARG A 98 3.53 5.05 1.82
CA ARG A 98 2.72 5.78 2.81
C ARG A 98 2.43 4.94 4.06
N SER A 99 2.39 3.61 3.93
CA SER A 99 2.27 2.71 5.08
C SER A 99 3.57 2.54 5.86
N GLY A 100 4.70 3.09 5.35
CA GLY A 100 6.02 3.07 5.99
C GLY A 100 6.95 1.96 5.51
N ALA A 101 6.65 1.28 4.39
CA ALA A 101 7.56 0.32 3.79
C ALA A 101 8.88 1.00 3.39
N ARG A 102 10.00 0.34 3.70
CA ARG A 102 11.35 0.85 3.40
C ARG A 102 11.97 0.25 2.15
N GLY A 103 11.37 -0.82 1.61
CA GLY A 103 11.82 -1.44 0.37
C GLY A 103 10.64 -1.84 -0.51
N TYR A 104 10.87 -1.84 -1.82
CA TYR A 104 9.90 -2.31 -2.80
C TYR A 104 10.63 -3.04 -3.92
N VAL A 105 10.24 -4.29 -4.16
CA VAL A 105 10.86 -5.19 -5.14
C VAL A 105 9.78 -5.95 -5.89
N LEU A 106 9.97 -6.14 -7.19
CA LEU A 106 9.10 -7.01 -7.98
C LEU A 106 9.43 -8.50 -7.72
N LYS A 107 8.42 -9.36 -7.63
CA LYS A 107 8.59 -10.81 -7.45
C LYS A 107 9.41 -11.48 -8.58
N GLY A 108 9.53 -10.80 -9.73
CA GLY A 108 10.39 -11.24 -10.85
C GLY A 108 11.82 -10.73 -10.79
N ALA A 109 12.20 -9.97 -9.77
CA ALA A 109 13.56 -9.45 -9.63
C ALA A 109 14.58 -10.58 -9.41
N PRO A 110 15.84 -10.41 -9.86
CA PRO A 110 16.87 -11.40 -9.63
C PRO A 110 17.14 -11.57 -8.12
N PRO A 111 17.50 -12.79 -7.67
CA PRO A 111 17.80 -13.07 -6.26
C PRO A 111 18.79 -12.08 -5.63
N SER A 112 19.81 -11.66 -6.36
CA SER A 112 20.81 -10.69 -5.90
C SER A 112 20.22 -9.33 -5.53
N GLU A 113 19.13 -8.92 -6.18
CA GLU A 113 18.44 -7.66 -5.87
C GLU A 113 17.64 -7.79 -4.56
N ILE A 114 16.92 -8.89 -4.37
CA ILE A 114 16.17 -9.14 -3.13
C ILE A 114 17.13 -9.18 -1.93
N LEU A 115 18.25 -9.90 -2.04
CA LEU A 115 19.27 -9.96 -1.00
C LEU A 115 19.87 -8.59 -0.67
N LYS A 116 20.15 -7.79 -1.70
CA LYS A 116 20.64 -6.42 -1.54
C LYS A 116 19.62 -5.53 -0.79
N VAL A 117 18.36 -5.62 -1.15
CA VAL A 117 17.31 -4.84 -0.49
C VAL A 117 17.14 -5.25 0.97
N VAL A 118 17.17 -6.56 1.27
CA VAL A 118 17.08 -7.07 2.65
C VAL A 118 18.22 -6.51 3.49
N ARG A 119 19.47 -6.53 3.00
CA ARG A 119 20.63 -5.97 3.72
C ARG A 119 20.52 -4.46 3.93
N ALA A 120 20.13 -3.71 2.91
CA ALA A 120 19.95 -2.25 3.03
C ALA A 120 18.88 -1.91 4.08
N VAL A 121 17.72 -2.58 4.01
CA VAL A 121 16.59 -2.31 4.90
C VAL A 121 16.89 -2.75 6.34
N SER A 122 17.62 -3.85 6.55
CA SER A 122 18.07 -4.28 7.88
C SER A 122 19.05 -3.28 8.50
N GLY A 123 19.84 -2.59 7.68
CA GLY A 123 20.73 -1.48 8.09
C GLY A 123 19.99 -0.16 8.37
N GLY A 124 18.68 -0.11 8.19
CA GLY A 124 17.87 1.10 8.40
C GLY A 124 17.75 1.99 7.16
N GLU A 125 18.31 1.57 6.03
CA GLU A 125 18.19 2.31 4.76
C GLU A 125 16.83 2.07 4.11
N ALA A 126 16.43 2.97 3.19
CA ALA A 126 15.34 2.74 2.26
C ALA A 126 15.91 2.34 0.89
N TYR A 127 15.34 1.31 0.27
CA TYR A 127 15.76 0.85 -1.04
C TYR A 127 14.58 0.71 -2.00
N PHE A 128 14.64 1.46 -3.08
CA PHE A 128 13.71 1.38 -4.19
C PHE A 128 14.50 1.14 -5.47
N GLY A 129 14.19 0.06 -6.18
CA GLY A 129 14.85 -0.24 -7.45
C GLY A 129 14.73 0.92 -8.46
N PRO A 130 15.57 0.97 -9.52
CA PRO A 130 15.59 2.09 -10.47
C PRO A 130 14.23 2.40 -11.09
N GLU A 131 13.44 1.38 -11.37
CA GLU A 131 12.08 1.51 -11.91
C GLU A 131 11.15 2.26 -10.94
N ILE A 132 11.14 1.83 -9.69
CA ILE A 132 10.32 2.43 -8.63
C ILE A 132 10.80 3.86 -8.33
N ALA A 133 12.12 4.08 -8.26
CA ALA A 133 12.69 5.40 -8.07
C ALA A 133 12.28 6.38 -9.19
N ARG A 134 12.27 5.93 -10.44
CA ARG A 134 11.81 6.73 -11.58
C ARG A 134 10.32 7.11 -11.45
N ARG A 135 9.46 6.16 -11.06
CA ARG A 135 8.03 6.42 -10.82
C ARG A 135 7.81 7.42 -9.71
N LEU A 136 8.55 7.29 -8.61
CA LEU A 136 8.52 8.27 -7.53
C LEU A 136 8.90 9.67 -7.99
N MET A 137 9.98 9.79 -8.77
CA MET A 137 10.40 11.08 -9.33
C MET A 137 9.32 11.66 -10.26
N ASN A 138 8.72 10.85 -11.12
CA ASN A 138 7.64 11.28 -12.00
C ASN A 138 6.42 11.76 -11.22
N PHE A 139 6.01 11.03 -10.17
CA PHE A 139 4.90 11.41 -9.31
C PHE A 139 5.13 12.76 -8.62
N PHE A 140 6.31 12.97 -8.04
CA PHE A 140 6.63 14.23 -7.38
C PHE A 140 6.89 15.39 -8.36
N SER A 141 7.28 15.08 -9.61
CA SER A 141 7.54 16.08 -10.64
C SER A 141 6.29 16.44 -11.46
N ALA A 142 5.27 15.57 -11.48
CA ALA A 142 4.02 15.88 -12.13
C ALA A 142 3.33 17.04 -11.40
N PRO A 143 2.78 18.04 -12.11
CA PRO A 143 1.89 19.01 -11.49
C PRO A 143 0.75 18.23 -10.83
N GLN A 144 0.74 18.17 -9.51
CA GLN A 144 -0.36 17.51 -8.81
C GLN A 144 -1.63 18.30 -9.12
N PRO A 145 -2.69 17.64 -9.62
CA PRO A 145 -3.98 18.30 -9.69
C PRO A 145 -4.33 18.80 -8.27
N PRO A 146 -4.98 19.95 -8.14
CA PRO A 146 -5.37 20.47 -6.84
C PRO A 146 -6.10 19.35 -6.08
N SER A 147 -5.75 19.18 -4.82
CA SER A 147 -6.38 18.13 -4.02
C SER A 147 -7.89 18.34 -3.99
N PRO A 148 -8.72 17.30 -3.89
CA PRO A 148 -10.17 17.46 -3.76
C PRO A 148 -10.58 18.47 -2.66
N LEU A 149 -9.80 18.58 -1.59
CA LEU A 149 -9.99 19.53 -0.50
C LEU A 149 -9.61 20.97 -0.87
N GLU A 150 -8.58 21.18 -1.70
CA GLU A 150 -8.24 22.52 -2.19
C GLU A 150 -9.28 23.03 -3.19
N THR A 151 -9.86 22.11 -3.95
CA THR A 151 -10.88 22.41 -4.95
C THR A 151 -12.26 22.64 -4.31
N PHE A 152 -12.60 21.88 -3.28
CA PHE A 152 -13.87 21.93 -2.56
C PHE A 152 -13.63 22.05 -1.05
N PRO A 153 -13.24 23.24 -0.56
CA PRO A 153 -12.88 23.44 0.84
C PRO A 153 -14.06 23.25 1.81
N GLU A 154 -15.30 23.25 1.31
CA GLU A 154 -16.51 22.95 2.08
C GLU A 154 -16.67 21.45 2.41
N LEU A 155 -15.94 20.56 1.75
CA LEU A 155 -15.97 19.12 2.00
C LEU A 155 -15.00 18.73 3.13
N THR A 156 -15.36 17.71 3.89
CA THR A 156 -14.40 17.02 4.74
C THR A 156 -13.48 16.13 3.88
N ALA A 157 -12.32 15.75 4.41
CA ALA A 157 -11.39 14.85 3.71
C ALA A 157 -12.11 13.57 3.20
N ARG A 158 -12.99 13.00 4.02
CA ARG A 158 -13.74 11.79 3.66
C ARG A 158 -14.79 12.03 2.57
N GLU A 159 -15.46 13.15 2.60
CA GLU A 159 -16.41 13.53 1.54
C GLU A 159 -15.68 13.83 0.22
N ALA A 160 -14.50 14.42 0.28
CA ALA A 160 -13.65 14.67 -0.88
C ALA A 160 -13.18 13.36 -1.54
N GLU A 161 -12.74 12.36 -0.77
CA GLU A 161 -12.41 11.02 -1.26
C GLU A 161 -13.63 10.33 -1.92
N VAL A 162 -14.79 10.43 -1.30
CA VAL A 162 -16.03 9.87 -1.85
C VAL A 162 -16.42 10.57 -3.15
N LEU A 163 -16.28 11.90 -3.23
CA LEU A 163 -16.59 12.67 -4.43
C LEU A 163 -15.67 12.29 -5.59
N ASP A 164 -14.39 12.10 -5.35
CA ASP A 164 -13.42 11.69 -6.37
C ASP A 164 -13.78 10.31 -6.93
N LEU A 165 -14.08 9.33 -6.08
CA LEU A 165 -14.55 8.00 -6.51
C LEU A 165 -15.88 8.04 -7.27
N ILE A 166 -16.77 8.97 -6.93
CA ILE A 166 -18.01 9.23 -7.70
C ILE A 166 -17.65 9.76 -9.09
N ALA A 167 -16.72 10.69 -9.19
CA ALA A 167 -16.26 11.26 -10.44
C ALA A 167 -15.57 10.25 -11.35
N GLN A 168 -14.90 9.24 -10.77
CA GLN A 168 -14.37 8.06 -11.46
C GLN A 168 -15.46 7.07 -11.93
N GLY A 169 -16.72 7.31 -11.59
CA GLY A 169 -17.85 6.47 -12.01
C GLY A 169 -18.09 5.22 -11.13
N HIS A 170 -17.47 5.13 -9.96
CA HIS A 170 -17.65 3.97 -9.07
C HIS A 170 -19.05 3.93 -8.46
N SER A 171 -19.67 2.74 -8.39
CA SER A 171 -20.93 2.51 -7.67
C SER A 171 -20.73 2.63 -6.16
N ASN A 172 -21.83 2.87 -5.40
CA ASN A 172 -21.76 2.93 -3.94
C ASN A 172 -21.21 1.63 -3.33
N ALA A 173 -21.49 0.46 -3.92
CA ALA A 173 -20.95 -0.82 -3.48
C ALA A 173 -19.42 -0.88 -3.65
N LYS A 174 -18.90 -0.38 -4.80
CA LYS A 174 -17.47 -0.33 -5.06
C LYS A 174 -16.77 0.69 -4.16
N ILE A 175 -17.40 1.85 -3.91
CA ILE A 175 -16.91 2.86 -2.95
C ILE A 175 -16.87 2.28 -1.52
N SER A 176 -17.93 1.57 -1.11
CA SER A 176 -17.98 0.90 0.20
C SER A 176 -16.83 -0.08 0.39
N ALA A 177 -16.58 -0.92 -0.61
CA ALA A 177 -15.47 -1.88 -0.59
C ALA A 177 -14.10 -1.19 -0.54
N ARG A 178 -13.89 -0.17 -1.39
CA ARG A 178 -12.61 0.52 -1.51
C ARG A 178 -12.26 1.35 -0.26
N LEU A 179 -13.27 1.94 0.37
CA LEU A 179 -13.10 2.80 1.55
C LEU A 179 -13.35 2.08 2.88
N TYR A 180 -13.67 0.78 2.84
CA TYR A 180 -14.02 -0.03 4.02
C TYR A 180 -15.15 0.59 4.86
N LEU A 181 -16.18 1.14 4.18
CA LEU A 181 -17.36 1.73 4.78
C LEU A 181 -18.60 0.88 4.57
N SER A 182 -19.60 1.04 5.45
CA SER A 182 -20.92 0.44 5.18
C SER A 182 -21.61 1.17 4.01
N PRO A 183 -22.48 0.49 3.21
CA PRO A 183 -23.25 1.14 2.16
C PRO A 183 -24.09 2.33 2.68
N LYS A 184 -24.59 2.24 3.91
CA LYS A 184 -25.34 3.30 4.58
C LYS A 184 -24.45 4.52 4.84
N THR A 185 -23.21 4.32 5.30
CA THR A 185 -22.24 5.38 5.54
C THR A 185 -21.87 6.10 4.25
N VAL A 186 -21.63 5.34 3.16
CA VAL A 186 -21.39 5.93 1.84
C VAL A 186 -22.57 6.76 1.37
N GLY A 187 -23.81 6.27 1.53
CA GLY A 187 -25.02 7.00 1.21
C GLY A 187 -25.12 8.33 1.97
N ASN A 188 -24.79 8.34 3.26
CA ASN A 188 -24.78 9.55 4.07
C ASN A 188 -23.74 10.58 3.56
N HIS A 189 -22.51 10.15 3.27
CA HIS A 189 -21.49 11.03 2.69
C HIS A 189 -21.97 11.64 1.37
N ILE A 190 -22.56 10.83 0.48
CA ILE A 190 -23.09 11.31 -0.81
C ILE A 190 -24.17 12.37 -0.60
N SER A 191 -25.11 12.18 0.33
CA SER A 191 -26.14 13.16 0.65
C SER A 191 -25.55 14.46 1.16
N HIS A 192 -24.55 14.40 2.03
CA HIS A 192 -23.87 15.60 2.53
C HIS A 192 -23.09 16.32 1.42
N ILE A 193 -22.41 15.57 0.53
CA ILE A 193 -21.73 16.13 -0.63
C ILE A 193 -22.72 16.91 -1.51
N PHE A 194 -23.87 16.31 -1.85
CA PHE A 194 -24.86 16.97 -2.69
C PHE A 194 -25.39 18.25 -2.06
N THR A 195 -25.62 18.22 -0.75
CA THR A 195 -26.05 19.42 0.02
C THR A 195 -24.97 20.50 -0.01
N LYS A 196 -23.73 20.16 0.30
CA LYS A 196 -22.61 21.11 0.37
C LYS A 196 -22.26 21.70 -0.99
N LEU A 197 -22.24 20.88 -2.03
CA LEU A 197 -21.99 21.30 -3.39
C LEU A 197 -23.21 21.92 -4.07
N GLN A 198 -24.38 21.93 -3.44
CA GLN A 198 -25.65 22.41 -3.99
C GLN A 198 -25.97 21.79 -5.36
N VAL A 199 -25.78 20.48 -5.50
CA VAL A 199 -26.10 19.71 -6.70
C VAL A 199 -27.35 18.86 -6.49
N ALA A 200 -28.16 18.73 -7.55
CA ALA A 200 -29.44 18.03 -7.46
C ALA A 200 -29.31 16.51 -7.38
N ASP A 201 -28.29 15.95 -8.03
CA ASP A 201 -28.12 14.50 -8.17
C ASP A 201 -26.66 14.13 -8.42
N ARG A 202 -26.44 12.81 -8.56
CA ARG A 202 -25.11 12.21 -8.80
C ARG A 202 -24.49 12.70 -10.13
N ALA A 203 -25.30 12.85 -11.17
CA ALA A 203 -24.77 13.25 -12.48
C ALA A 203 -24.20 14.67 -12.42
N HIS A 204 -24.90 15.59 -11.76
CA HIS A 204 -24.40 16.95 -11.53
C HIS A 204 -23.16 16.96 -10.64
N ALA A 205 -23.10 16.10 -9.62
CA ALA A 205 -21.90 15.97 -8.79
C ALA A 205 -20.68 15.49 -9.60
N ILE A 206 -20.88 14.52 -10.51
CA ILE A 206 -19.81 14.02 -11.42
C ILE A 206 -19.33 15.14 -12.33
N ILE A 207 -20.25 15.88 -12.97
CA ILE A 207 -19.91 16.97 -13.89
C ILE A 207 -19.08 18.02 -13.15
N ARG A 208 -19.56 18.50 -12.01
CA ARG A 208 -18.88 19.52 -11.21
C ARG A 208 -17.50 19.08 -10.71
N ALA A 209 -17.38 17.81 -10.30
CA ALA A 209 -16.11 17.24 -9.86
C ALA A 209 -15.12 17.15 -11.02
N ARG A 210 -15.57 16.70 -12.21
CA ARG A 210 -14.71 16.59 -13.41
C ARG A 210 -14.29 17.95 -13.97
N GLU A 211 -15.16 18.94 -13.98
CA GLU A 211 -14.82 20.33 -14.35
C GLU A 211 -13.75 20.91 -13.44
N ALA A 212 -13.74 20.48 -12.17
CA ALA A 212 -12.76 20.84 -11.17
C ALA A 212 -11.48 19.96 -11.20
N GLY A 213 -11.38 19.02 -12.15
CA GLY A 213 -10.20 18.19 -12.36
C GLY A 213 -10.16 16.87 -11.59
N LEU A 214 -11.23 16.51 -10.85
CA LEU A 214 -11.37 15.24 -10.15
C LEU A 214 -11.81 14.10 -11.09
N GLY A 215 -11.72 12.86 -10.60
CA GLY A 215 -12.19 11.68 -11.32
C GLY A 215 -11.31 11.29 -12.50
N ARG A 216 -10.06 11.73 -12.54
CA ARG A 216 -9.09 11.19 -13.48
C ARG A 216 -8.72 9.80 -13.00
N GLU A 217 -8.93 8.80 -13.86
CA GLU A 217 -8.31 7.48 -13.64
C GLU A 217 -6.80 7.70 -13.79
N ASP A 218 -6.03 7.38 -12.76
CA ASP A 218 -4.59 7.26 -12.88
C ASP A 218 -4.32 6.14 -13.88
N THR A 219 -3.91 6.52 -15.09
CA THR A 219 -3.61 5.63 -16.22
C THR A 219 -2.25 4.98 -15.99
#